data_9dc44baacc90808f891bfbd7b4ac8957
#
_entry.id   9dc44baacc90808f891bfbd7b4ac8957
#
_cell.length_a   1.000
_cell.length_b   1.000
_cell.length_c   1.000
_cell.angle_alpha   90.00
_cell.angle_beta   90.00
_cell.angle_gamma   90.00
#
_symmetry.space_group_name_H-M   'P 1'
#
loop_
_entity.id
_entity.type
_entity.pdbx_description
1 polymer ?
#
loop_
_entity_poly.entity_id
_entity_poly.type
_entity_poly.pdbx_seq_one_letter_code
_entity_poly.pdbx_strand_id
1 'polypeptide(L)'
;MYRNHPLRLLLILLLGLWLGGCATLRPEPPQVQLAGLQLSDLSLSHANFLATLNLYNPNSTTLNVEGLEFSLFLDKVRIADGKTAKAFSIPAEQSGTAELRLATSFLELIRLTQQLKDREQVPFRIAGAVRVGGPGWLGMTVPIDSEGVIPLSTILDKLPSTPGNFRHHSH
;
A
#
# COMPACT_ATOMS: atom_id res chain seq x y z
N MET A 1 56.03 -37.52 -8.62
CA MET A 1 55.39 -36.25 -8.11
C MET A 1 53.94 -36.13 -8.56
N TYR A 2 53.06 -37.08 -8.24
CA TYR A 2 51.67 -37.07 -8.68
C TYR A 2 50.73 -37.62 -7.60
N ARG A 3 50.69 -37.02 -6.38
CA ARG A 3 49.94 -37.68 -5.31
C ARG A 3 48.93 -36.78 -4.57
N ASN A 4 48.69 -35.53 -5.01
CA ASN A 4 47.82 -34.63 -4.29
C ASN A 4 46.62 -34.06 -5.12
N HIS A 5 46.36 -34.62 -6.31
CA HIS A 5 45.23 -34.16 -7.14
C HIS A 5 43.84 -34.48 -6.56
N PRO A 6 43.58 -35.67 -5.94
CA PRO A 6 42.25 -35.95 -5.41
C PRO A 6 41.92 -35.08 -4.23
N LEU A 7 42.89 -34.72 -3.37
CA LEU A 7 42.68 -33.85 -2.22
C LEU A 7 42.40 -32.42 -2.64
N ARG A 8 43.06 -31.91 -3.70
CA ARG A 8 42.81 -30.59 -4.26
C ARG A 8 41.44 -30.50 -4.92
N LEU A 9 40.99 -31.51 -5.64
CA LEU A 9 39.68 -31.61 -6.24
C LEU A 9 38.57 -31.66 -5.19
N LEU A 10 38.77 -32.41 -4.10
CA LEU A 10 37.84 -32.47 -2.96
C LEU A 10 37.73 -31.13 -2.28
N LEU A 11 38.83 -30.39 -2.11
CA LEU A 11 38.87 -29.08 -1.49
C LEU A 11 38.16 -28.01 -2.33
N ILE A 12 38.30 -28.06 -3.64
CA ILE A 12 37.62 -27.18 -4.60
C ILE A 12 36.12 -27.49 -4.62
N LEU A 13 35.72 -28.76 -4.56
CA LEU A 13 34.32 -29.18 -4.51
C LEU A 13 33.64 -28.71 -3.19
N LEU A 14 34.32 -28.87 -2.05
CA LEU A 14 33.89 -28.38 -0.76
C LEU A 14 33.75 -26.84 -0.73
N LEU A 15 34.72 -26.12 -1.29
CA LEU A 15 34.69 -24.68 -1.40
C LEU A 15 33.55 -24.19 -2.31
N GLY A 16 33.28 -24.90 -3.41
CA GLY A 16 32.17 -24.64 -4.32
C GLY A 16 30.78 -24.81 -3.64
N LEU A 17 30.63 -25.81 -2.77
CA LEU A 17 29.41 -26.02 -2.00
C LEU A 17 29.15 -24.89 -0.99
N TRP A 18 30.18 -24.27 -0.43
CA TRP A 18 30.05 -23.15 0.52
C TRP A 18 29.68 -21.84 -0.15
N LEU A 19 30.01 -21.63 -1.42
CA LEU A 19 29.67 -20.40 -2.15
C LEU A 19 28.24 -20.41 -2.74
N GLY A 20 27.61 -21.57 -2.87
CA GLY A 20 26.27 -21.71 -3.48
C GLY A 20 25.09 -21.36 -2.55
N GLY A 21 25.34 -21.13 -1.26
CA GLY A 21 24.29 -21.04 -0.24
C GLY A 21 23.65 -19.66 -0.01
N CYS A 22 24.18 -18.58 -0.58
CA CYS A 22 23.74 -17.21 -0.18
C CYS A 22 22.77 -16.52 -1.14
N ALA A 23 22.28 -17.16 -2.19
CA ALA A 23 21.51 -16.48 -3.24
C ALA A 23 19.98 -16.38 -2.98
N THR A 24 19.44 -17.00 -1.92
CA THR A 24 17.99 -17.18 -1.77
C THR A 24 17.35 -16.46 -0.57
N LEU A 25 18.05 -15.56 0.10
CA LEU A 25 17.54 -14.90 1.32
C LEU A 25 17.14 -13.44 1.12
N ARG A 26 16.82 -13.02 -0.10
CA ARG A 26 16.25 -11.69 -0.28
C ARG A 26 14.73 -11.80 -0.10
N PRO A 27 14.17 -11.23 0.97
CA PRO A 27 12.74 -11.28 1.16
C PRO A 27 12.03 -10.52 0.04
N GLU A 28 10.89 -11.07 -0.42
CA GLU A 28 10.06 -10.44 -1.45
C GLU A 28 9.25 -9.30 -0.83
N PRO A 29 9.07 -8.18 -1.54
CA PRO A 29 8.26 -7.08 -1.05
C PRO A 29 6.80 -7.52 -0.83
N PRO A 30 6.11 -6.98 0.21
CA PRO A 30 4.71 -7.27 0.42
C PRO A 30 3.88 -6.73 -0.75
N GLN A 31 2.86 -7.50 -1.14
CA GLN A 31 1.88 -7.04 -2.13
C GLN A 31 0.81 -6.22 -1.42
N VAL A 32 0.52 -5.02 -1.94
CA VAL A 32 -0.43 -4.08 -1.35
C VAL A 32 -1.58 -3.83 -2.30
N GLN A 33 -2.81 -3.95 -1.79
CA GLN A 33 -4.04 -3.71 -2.54
C GLN A 33 -4.98 -2.79 -1.75
N LEU A 34 -5.61 -1.84 -2.43
CA LEU A 34 -6.66 -1.03 -1.84
C LEU A 34 -7.95 -1.88 -1.75
N ALA A 35 -8.35 -2.21 -0.53
CA ALA A 35 -9.55 -2.99 -0.25
C ALA A 35 -10.80 -2.11 -0.04
N GLY A 36 -10.61 -0.86 0.39
CA GLY A 36 -11.71 0.06 0.62
C GLY A 36 -11.25 1.50 0.81
N LEU A 37 -12.14 2.43 0.45
CA LEU A 37 -11.97 3.85 0.71
C LEU A 37 -13.32 4.40 1.20
N GLN A 38 -13.33 5.00 2.38
CA GLN A 38 -14.55 5.53 2.99
C GLN A 38 -14.33 6.99 3.42
N LEU A 39 -15.31 7.85 3.14
CA LEU A 39 -15.34 9.19 3.72
C LEU A 39 -15.69 9.05 5.20
N SER A 40 -14.82 9.50 6.10
CA SER A 40 -15.01 9.42 7.53
C SER A 40 -15.52 10.72 8.13
N ASP A 41 -15.13 11.85 7.55
CA ASP A 41 -15.57 13.18 7.98
C ASP A 41 -15.45 14.19 6.83
N LEU A 42 -16.37 15.16 6.81
CA LEU A 42 -16.37 16.22 5.80
C LEU A 42 -16.63 17.57 6.49
N SER A 43 -15.72 18.51 6.27
CA SER A 43 -15.85 19.89 6.70
C SER A 43 -15.70 20.86 5.52
N LEU A 44 -15.92 22.15 5.75
CA LEU A 44 -15.72 23.17 4.71
C LEU A 44 -14.27 23.36 4.28
N SER A 45 -13.32 22.90 5.09
CA SER A 45 -11.89 23.07 4.83
C SER A 45 -11.22 21.78 4.36
N HIS A 46 -11.67 20.61 4.81
CA HIS A 46 -11.05 19.34 4.52
C HIS A 46 -12.04 18.17 4.51
N ALA A 47 -11.67 17.11 3.83
CA ALA A 47 -12.34 15.82 3.87
C ALA A 47 -11.36 14.76 4.39
N ASN A 48 -11.83 13.95 5.34
CA ASN A 48 -11.07 12.85 5.88
C ASN A 48 -11.61 11.52 5.34
N PHE A 49 -10.70 10.67 4.90
CA PHE A 49 -11.03 9.33 4.41
C PHE A 49 -10.37 8.28 5.29
N LEU A 50 -11.00 7.13 5.37
CA LEU A 50 -10.43 5.90 5.89
C LEU A 50 -10.17 4.97 4.71
N ALA A 51 -8.90 4.70 4.43
CA ALA A 51 -8.49 3.71 3.45
C ALA A 51 -8.16 2.40 4.15
N THR A 52 -8.65 1.30 3.60
CA THR A 52 -8.33 -0.05 4.04
C THR A 52 -7.42 -0.69 3.00
N LEU A 53 -6.22 -1.07 3.41
CA LEU A 53 -5.26 -1.78 2.57
C LEU A 53 -5.15 -3.23 3.01
N ASN A 54 -5.14 -4.14 2.05
CA ASN A 54 -4.73 -5.52 2.25
C ASN A 54 -3.26 -5.66 1.86
N LEU A 55 -2.47 -6.23 2.77
CA LEU A 55 -1.06 -6.51 2.55
C LEU A 55 -0.86 -8.03 2.60
N TYR A 56 -0.36 -8.62 1.54
CA TYR A 56 0.02 -10.02 1.50
C TYR A 56 1.52 -10.16 1.70
N ASN A 57 1.93 -11.02 2.62
CA ASN A 57 3.31 -11.39 2.86
C ASN A 57 3.68 -12.65 2.06
N PRO A 58 4.43 -12.55 0.95
CA PRO A 58 4.79 -13.73 0.14
C PRO A 58 5.91 -14.57 0.76
N ASN A 59 6.48 -14.13 1.88
CA ASN A 59 7.64 -14.76 2.48
C ASN A 59 7.26 -15.87 3.45
N SER A 60 8.13 -16.86 3.60
CA SER A 60 8.02 -17.95 4.58
C SER A 60 8.32 -17.54 6.03
N THR A 61 8.57 -16.25 6.28
CA THR A 61 8.82 -15.67 7.61
C THR A 61 7.83 -14.56 7.91
N THR A 62 7.56 -14.32 9.18
CA THR A 62 6.70 -13.21 9.61
C THR A 62 7.29 -11.87 9.21
N LEU A 63 6.46 -11.02 8.60
CA LEU A 63 6.79 -9.66 8.24
C LEU A 63 6.28 -8.71 9.34
N ASN A 64 7.19 -7.94 9.94
CA ASN A 64 6.83 -6.90 10.89
C ASN A 64 6.76 -5.57 10.16
N VAL A 65 5.57 -4.98 10.06
CA VAL A 65 5.34 -3.65 9.50
C VAL A 65 5.48 -2.63 10.62
N GLU A 66 6.56 -1.85 10.59
CA GLU A 66 6.86 -0.82 11.59
C GLU A 66 6.21 0.52 11.23
N GLY A 67 5.95 0.75 9.95
CA GLY A 67 5.29 1.94 9.45
C GLY A 67 4.97 1.82 7.97
N LEU A 68 3.93 2.51 7.57
CA LEU A 68 3.48 2.61 6.18
C LEU A 68 3.22 4.08 5.90
N GLU A 69 3.87 4.62 4.87
CA GLU A 69 3.64 5.98 4.38
C GLU A 69 3.31 5.91 2.89
N PHE A 70 2.28 6.63 2.46
CA PHE A 70 1.87 6.62 1.06
C PHE A 70 1.12 7.88 0.67
N SER A 71 1.07 8.10 -0.64
CA SER A 71 0.25 9.12 -1.28
C SER A 71 -0.78 8.43 -2.16
N LEU A 72 -2.02 8.90 -2.11
CA LEU A 72 -3.10 8.47 -2.97
C LEU A 72 -3.30 9.49 -4.10
N PHE A 73 -3.29 8.99 -5.32
CA PHE A 73 -3.56 9.76 -6.53
C PHE A 73 -4.85 9.26 -7.15
N LEU A 74 -5.72 10.17 -7.60
CA LEU A 74 -6.86 9.89 -8.46
C LEU A 74 -6.69 10.69 -9.75
N ASP A 75 -6.78 10.02 -10.89
CA ASP A 75 -6.56 10.61 -12.22
C ASP A 75 -5.29 11.49 -12.28
N LYS A 76 -4.17 10.99 -11.72
CA LYS A 76 -2.86 11.66 -11.60
C LYS A 76 -2.82 12.86 -10.62
N VAL A 77 -3.92 13.25 -10.02
CA VAL A 77 -3.96 14.29 -9.00
C VAL A 77 -3.69 13.66 -7.63
N ARG A 78 -2.68 14.17 -6.92
CA ARG A 78 -2.42 13.76 -5.53
C ARG A 78 -3.51 14.34 -4.63
N ILE A 79 -4.31 13.46 -4.05
CA ILE A 79 -5.48 13.87 -3.26
C ILE A 79 -5.27 13.72 -1.76
N ALA A 80 -4.39 12.82 -1.34
CA ALA A 80 -4.18 12.59 0.08
C ALA A 80 -2.84 11.93 0.38
N ASP A 81 -2.35 12.15 1.59
CA ASP A 81 -1.24 11.46 2.20
C ASP A 81 -1.71 10.71 3.43
N GLY A 82 -1.16 9.51 3.64
CA GLY A 82 -1.48 8.68 4.78
C GLY A 82 -0.27 8.01 5.38
N LYS A 83 -0.39 7.73 6.68
CA LYS A 83 0.58 6.92 7.41
C LYS A 83 -0.12 6.07 8.46
N THR A 84 0.41 4.89 8.75
CA THR A 84 -0.07 4.08 9.87
C THR A 84 0.43 4.64 11.19
N ALA A 85 -0.45 4.64 12.19
CA ALA A 85 -0.10 5.05 13.55
C ALA A 85 0.47 3.91 14.40
N LYS A 86 0.28 2.65 13.98
CA LYS A 86 0.64 1.46 14.78
C LYS A 86 1.38 0.45 13.91
N ALA A 87 2.43 -0.15 14.49
CA ALA A 87 3.09 -1.32 13.93
C ALA A 87 2.18 -2.56 14.05
N PHE A 88 2.30 -3.47 13.09
CA PHE A 88 1.58 -4.75 13.09
C PHE A 88 2.43 -5.82 12.39
N SER A 89 2.06 -7.10 12.58
CA SER A 89 2.77 -8.22 11.98
C SER A 89 1.87 -9.00 11.05
N ILE A 90 2.42 -9.48 9.95
CA ILE A 90 1.75 -10.36 8.99
C ILE A 90 2.49 -11.69 9.02
N PRO A 91 1.84 -12.80 9.42
CA PRO A 91 2.46 -14.12 9.40
C PRO A 91 2.93 -14.52 8.00
N ALA A 92 3.80 -15.53 7.93
CA ALA A 92 4.28 -16.10 6.68
C ALA A 92 3.11 -16.49 5.76
N GLU A 93 3.19 -16.14 4.49
CA GLU A 93 2.23 -16.52 3.43
C GLU A 93 0.77 -16.14 3.75
N GLN A 94 0.57 -15.08 4.56
CA GLN A 94 -0.75 -14.61 4.96
C GLN A 94 -0.96 -13.14 4.60
N SER A 95 -2.23 -12.73 4.68
CA SER A 95 -2.65 -11.33 4.50
C SER A 95 -2.92 -10.67 5.84
N GLY A 96 -2.59 -9.39 5.93
CA GLY A 96 -2.95 -8.50 7.00
C GLY A 96 -3.68 -7.28 6.47
N THR A 97 -4.44 -6.61 7.31
CA THR A 97 -5.18 -5.40 6.96
C THR A 97 -4.62 -4.21 7.71
N ALA A 98 -4.43 -3.09 7.00
CA ALA A 98 -4.04 -1.81 7.57
C ALA A 98 -5.10 -0.76 7.28
N GLU A 99 -5.52 -0.05 8.32
CA GLU A 99 -6.40 1.12 8.20
C GLU A 99 -5.57 2.40 8.28
N LEU A 100 -5.85 3.32 7.38
CA LEU A 100 -5.10 4.55 7.17
C LEU A 100 -6.03 5.73 7.07
N ARG A 101 -5.75 6.77 7.84
CA ARG A 101 -6.47 8.03 7.77
C ARG A 101 -5.80 8.93 6.76
N LEU A 102 -6.60 9.42 5.81
CA LEU A 102 -6.21 10.34 4.75
C LEU A 102 -6.94 11.65 4.97
N ALA A 103 -6.24 12.76 4.78
CA ALA A 103 -6.86 14.08 4.78
C ALA A 103 -6.60 14.76 3.44
N THR A 104 -7.62 15.34 2.84
CA THR A 104 -7.52 16.14 1.62
C THR A 104 -8.21 17.49 1.80
N SER A 105 -7.80 18.47 1.00
CA SER A 105 -8.47 19.76 0.93
C SER A 105 -9.83 19.61 0.24
N PHE A 106 -10.87 20.24 0.81
CA PHE A 106 -12.21 20.26 0.21
C PHE A 106 -12.21 20.87 -1.20
N LEU A 107 -11.37 21.89 -1.45
CA LEU A 107 -11.24 22.51 -2.77
C LEU A 107 -10.64 21.56 -3.81
N GLU A 108 -9.69 20.73 -3.42
CA GLU A 108 -9.13 19.70 -4.32
C GLU A 108 -10.17 18.63 -4.65
N LEU A 109 -10.98 18.24 -3.68
CA LEU A 109 -12.08 17.31 -3.90
C LEU A 109 -13.11 17.87 -4.89
N ILE A 110 -13.50 19.16 -4.76
CA ILE A 110 -14.42 19.83 -5.73
C ILE A 110 -13.80 19.87 -7.12
N ARG A 111 -12.53 20.25 -7.26
CA ARG A 111 -11.85 20.26 -8.56
C ARG A 111 -11.83 18.87 -9.19
N LEU A 112 -11.53 17.86 -8.39
CA LEU A 112 -11.50 16.47 -8.84
C LEU A 112 -12.89 16.01 -9.30
N THR A 113 -13.97 16.30 -8.57
CA THR A 113 -15.34 15.92 -8.96
C THR A 113 -15.76 16.56 -10.27
N GLN A 114 -15.35 17.82 -10.55
CA GLN A 114 -15.60 18.49 -11.81
C GLN A 114 -14.86 17.83 -12.98
N GLN A 115 -13.63 17.34 -12.76
CA GLN A 115 -12.85 16.64 -13.78
C GLN A 115 -13.36 15.23 -14.06
N LEU A 116 -13.99 14.60 -13.07
CA LEU A 116 -14.40 13.20 -13.14
C LEU A 116 -15.89 13.00 -13.47
N LYS A 117 -16.69 14.06 -13.52
CA LYS A 117 -18.17 13.99 -13.64
C LYS A 117 -18.69 13.14 -14.80
N ASP A 118 -17.89 13.04 -15.89
CA ASP A 118 -18.26 12.31 -17.11
C ASP A 118 -17.56 10.95 -17.23
N ARG A 119 -16.95 10.45 -16.12
CA ARG A 119 -16.23 9.18 -16.10
C ARG A 119 -16.98 8.16 -15.27
N GLU A 120 -17.07 6.94 -15.77
CA GLU A 120 -17.61 5.80 -15.03
C GLU A 120 -16.56 5.19 -14.07
N GLN A 121 -15.30 5.26 -14.47
CA GLN A 121 -14.16 4.69 -13.72
C GLN A 121 -13.06 5.73 -13.55
N VAL A 122 -12.45 5.71 -12.38
CA VAL A 122 -11.37 6.62 -12.00
C VAL A 122 -10.10 5.80 -11.78
N PRO A 123 -9.02 6.06 -12.55
CA PRO A 123 -7.74 5.46 -12.25
C PRO A 123 -7.20 5.98 -10.92
N PHE A 124 -6.70 5.07 -10.10
CA PHE A 124 -6.00 5.40 -8.88
C PHE A 124 -4.58 4.87 -8.88
N ARG A 125 -3.72 5.51 -8.12
CA ARG A 125 -2.38 5.04 -7.81
C ARG A 125 -2.09 5.29 -6.34
N ILE A 126 -1.53 4.28 -5.69
CA ILE A 126 -0.97 4.37 -4.33
C ILE A 126 0.54 4.24 -4.47
N ALA A 127 1.26 5.30 -4.15
CA ALA A 127 2.72 5.30 -4.16
C ALA A 127 3.24 5.64 -2.76
N GLY A 128 4.19 4.85 -2.26
CA GLY A 128 4.68 5.06 -0.91
C GLY A 128 5.79 4.09 -0.51
N ALA A 129 5.92 3.86 0.79
CA ALA A 129 6.92 2.98 1.34
C ALA A 129 6.42 2.27 2.61
N VAL A 130 6.77 1.00 2.74
CA VAL A 130 6.60 0.20 3.96
C VAL A 130 7.94 0.10 4.65
N ARG A 131 7.99 0.49 5.90
CA ARG A 131 9.14 0.16 6.77
C ARG A 131 8.89 -1.18 7.40
N VAL A 132 9.78 -2.12 7.12
CA VAL A 132 9.67 -3.50 7.58
C VAL A 132 10.85 -3.86 8.47
N GLY A 133 10.57 -4.60 9.54
CA GLY A 133 11.55 -5.10 10.49
C GLY A 133 11.43 -6.62 10.67
N GLY A 134 12.32 -7.18 11.47
CA GLY A 134 12.34 -8.61 11.79
C GLY A 134 13.47 -9.38 11.09
N PRO A 135 13.55 -10.70 11.32
CA PRO A 135 14.61 -11.55 10.76
C PRO A 135 14.66 -11.45 9.24
N GLY A 136 15.81 -11.11 8.70
CA GLY A 136 16.05 -10.96 7.25
C GLY A 136 15.73 -9.58 6.65
N TRP A 137 14.96 -8.73 7.34
CA TRP A 137 14.58 -7.40 6.83
C TRP A 137 15.46 -6.24 7.31
N LEU A 138 16.11 -6.38 8.47
CA LEU A 138 17.07 -5.41 9.05
C LEU A 138 16.61 -3.94 9.02
N GLY A 139 15.30 -3.69 9.22
CA GLY A 139 14.75 -2.34 9.19
C GLY A 139 14.72 -1.72 7.78
N MET A 140 14.49 -2.51 6.75
CA MET A 140 14.45 -2.03 5.36
C MET A 140 13.19 -1.21 5.08
N THR A 141 13.32 -0.25 4.16
CA THR A 141 12.20 0.47 3.58
C THR A 141 11.94 -0.09 2.18
N VAL A 142 10.74 -0.61 1.98
CA VAL A 142 10.30 -1.23 0.72
C VAL A 142 9.36 -0.27 0.02
N PRO A 143 9.65 0.15 -1.23
CA PRO A 143 8.73 0.99 -1.99
C PRO A 143 7.46 0.22 -2.35
N ILE A 144 6.34 0.92 -2.32
CA ILE A 144 5.04 0.44 -2.79
C ILE A 144 4.61 1.30 -3.96
N ASP A 145 4.14 0.64 -5.01
CA ASP A 145 3.48 1.28 -6.13
C ASP A 145 2.36 0.34 -6.61
N SER A 146 1.12 0.77 -6.45
CA SER A 146 -0.06 -0.01 -6.83
C SER A 146 -1.00 0.88 -7.62
N GLU A 147 -1.43 0.41 -8.78
CA GLU A 147 -2.35 1.11 -9.67
C GLU A 147 -3.60 0.27 -9.92
N GLY A 148 -4.70 0.94 -10.17
CA GLY A 148 -5.95 0.28 -10.50
C GLY A 148 -7.01 1.28 -10.95
N VAL A 149 -8.23 0.79 -11.05
CA VAL A 149 -9.42 1.61 -11.35
C VAL A 149 -10.50 1.34 -10.32
N ILE A 150 -11.21 2.40 -9.92
CA ILE A 150 -12.38 2.29 -9.04
C ILE A 150 -13.60 2.90 -9.75
N PRO A 151 -14.80 2.31 -9.59
CA PRO A 151 -16.03 2.93 -10.08
C PRO A 151 -16.24 4.28 -9.37
N LEU A 152 -16.62 5.31 -10.13
CA LEU A 152 -16.88 6.64 -9.56
C LEU A 152 -18.05 6.59 -8.55
N SER A 153 -19.03 5.72 -8.76
CA SER A 153 -20.13 5.47 -7.82
C SER A 153 -19.61 5.12 -6.42
N THR A 154 -18.56 4.33 -6.31
CA THR A 154 -17.95 3.96 -5.02
C THR A 154 -17.44 5.18 -4.23
N ILE A 155 -17.04 6.23 -4.92
CA ILE A 155 -16.60 7.49 -4.32
C ILE A 155 -17.81 8.37 -3.99
N LEU A 156 -18.78 8.47 -4.93
CA LEU A 156 -19.90 9.39 -4.83
C LEU A 156 -21.00 8.91 -3.86
N ASP A 157 -21.29 7.61 -3.81
CA ASP A 157 -22.33 7.04 -2.94
C ASP A 157 -22.06 7.26 -1.45
N LYS A 158 -20.82 7.58 -1.11
CA LYS A 158 -20.39 7.84 0.26
C LYS A 158 -20.20 9.33 0.56
N LEU A 159 -20.40 10.21 -0.42
CA LEU A 159 -20.50 11.63 -0.17
C LEU A 159 -21.88 11.93 0.44
N PRO A 160 -21.96 12.75 1.50
CA PRO A 160 -23.25 13.15 2.02
C PRO A 160 -24.05 13.81 0.90
N SER A 161 -25.23 13.26 0.60
CA SER A 161 -26.15 13.88 -0.34
C SER A 161 -26.39 15.32 0.12
N THR A 162 -26.10 16.28 -0.75
CA THR A 162 -26.41 17.70 -0.48
C THR A 162 -27.86 17.78 -0.01
N PRO A 163 -28.17 18.39 1.15
CA PRO A 163 -29.54 18.58 1.58
C PRO A 163 -30.19 19.62 0.65
N GLY A 164 -30.68 19.13 -0.47
CA GLY A 164 -31.44 19.91 -1.44
C GLY A 164 -32.90 19.60 -1.30
N ASN A 165 -33.60 20.26 -0.39
CA ASN A 165 -34.97 20.66 -0.62
C ASN A 165 -35.44 21.55 0.52
N PHE A 166 -35.13 22.83 0.49
CA PHE A 166 -35.98 23.82 1.10
C PHE A 166 -37.31 23.84 0.31
N ARG A 167 -38.27 23.01 0.69
CA ARG A 167 -39.66 23.21 0.27
C ARG A 167 -40.11 24.55 0.77
N HIS A 168 -40.21 25.53 -0.11
CA HIS A 168 -41.00 26.71 0.12
C HIS A 168 -42.46 26.25 0.37
N HIS A 169 -42.89 26.28 1.63
CA HIS A 169 -44.29 26.34 1.98
C HIS A 169 -44.71 27.80 1.77
N SER A 170 -45.37 28.04 0.62
CA SER A 170 -46.17 29.26 0.42
C SER A 170 -47.47 29.09 1.21
N HIS A 171 -47.70 29.99 2.14
CA HIS A 171 -49.01 30.33 2.64
C HIS A 171 -49.56 31.50 1.83
#